data_32ac993ce051adfc502907688fa9ff7f
#
_entry.id   32ac993ce051adfc502907688fa9ff7f
#
_cell.length_a   1.000
_cell.length_b   1.000
_cell.length_c   1.000
_cell.angle_alpha   90.00
_cell.angle_beta   90.00
_cell.angle_gamma   90.00
#
_symmetry.space_group_name_H-M   'P 1'
#
loop_
_entity.id
_entity.type
_entity.pdbx_description
1 polymer ?
#
loop_
_entity_poly.entity_id
_entity_poly.type
_entity_poly.pdbx_seq_one_letter_code
_entity_poly.pdbx_strand_id
1 'polypeptide(L)'
;MSSRDRIRRQQILREAEGYLDLAMMFNEAWMLLPERRHALAARSLSTLERLSDVAADEAEALFLRGQALRTMDRFREALAPLQLAVQLDPKNVDIYLALAWCYKRTGQLKKAIESLEEALGVEPSAAILHYNLACYWSLAKNKRKSIQFLSQALKLDENYRHLIDTEPDFDPIRDDPRFRALAAVIV
;
A
#
# COMPACT_ATOMS: atom_id res chain seq x y z
N MET A 1 5.71 -0.22 -31.52
CA MET A 1 6.48 -1.18 -30.69
C MET A 1 6.40 -2.56 -31.31
N SER A 2 7.53 -3.23 -31.58
CA SER A 2 7.56 -4.57 -32.18
C SER A 2 7.03 -5.65 -31.21
N SER A 3 6.67 -6.84 -31.73
CA SER A 3 6.27 -7.98 -30.89
C SER A 3 7.41 -8.41 -29.95
N ARG A 4 8.67 -8.33 -30.42
CA ARG A 4 9.85 -8.63 -29.58
C ARG A 4 10.03 -7.63 -28.44
N ASP A 5 9.78 -6.35 -28.68
CA ASP A 5 9.90 -5.32 -27.65
C ASP A 5 8.85 -5.51 -26.55
N ARG A 6 7.61 -5.90 -26.93
CA ARG A 6 6.55 -6.23 -25.97
C ARG A 6 6.91 -7.39 -25.08
N ILE A 7 7.42 -8.48 -25.67
CA ILE A 7 7.83 -9.68 -24.92
C ILE A 7 8.97 -9.32 -23.95
N ARG A 8 9.99 -8.62 -24.44
CA ARG A 8 11.13 -8.19 -23.62
C ARG A 8 10.68 -7.30 -22.45
N ARG A 9 9.78 -6.36 -22.72
CA ARG A 9 9.20 -5.49 -21.70
C ARG A 9 8.49 -6.31 -20.61
N GLN A 10 7.58 -7.22 -21.01
CA GLN A 10 6.86 -8.07 -20.05
C GLN A 10 7.81 -8.94 -19.21
N GLN A 11 8.88 -9.44 -19.80
CA GLN A 11 9.88 -10.21 -19.05
C GLN A 11 10.57 -9.34 -17.98
N ILE A 12 10.93 -8.09 -18.31
CA ILE A 12 11.55 -7.16 -17.37
C ILE A 12 10.59 -6.83 -16.22
N LEU A 13 9.31 -6.54 -16.52
CA LEU A 13 8.32 -6.23 -15.49
C LEU A 13 8.09 -7.41 -14.55
N ARG A 14 7.90 -8.62 -15.08
CA ARG A 14 7.75 -9.83 -14.27
C ARG A 14 8.99 -10.15 -13.43
N GLU A 15 10.19 -9.92 -13.97
CA GLU A 15 11.43 -10.09 -13.21
C GLU A 15 11.50 -9.10 -12.05
N ALA A 16 11.14 -7.84 -12.30
CA ALA A 16 11.12 -6.79 -11.27
C ALA A 16 10.07 -7.05 -10.19
N GLU A 17 8.87 -7.47 -10.58
CA GLU A 17 7.79 -7.87 -9.69
C GLU A 17 8.19 -9.07 -8.83
N GLY A 18 8.78 -10.10 -9.42
CA GLY A 18 9.24 -11.29 -8.69
C GLY A 18 10.25 -10.98 -7.58
N TYR A 19 11.12 -9.99 -7.76
CA TYR A 19 12.00 -9.54 -6.68
C TYR A 19 11.22 -8.87 -5.53
N LEU A 20 10.14 -8.14 -5.84
CA LEU A 20 9.28 -7.51 -4.82
C LEU A 20 8.44 -8.56 -4.08
N ASP A 21 7.89 -9.54 -4.80
CA ASP A 21 7.17 -10.64 -4.20
C ASP A 21 8.04 -11.41 -3.21
N LEU A 22 9.27 -11.75 -3.60
CA LEU A 22 10.24 -12.36 -2.70
C LEU A 22 10.54 -11.48 -1.48
N ALA A 23 10.63 -10.16 -1.65
CA ALA A 23 10.86 -9.24 -0.54
C ALA A 23 9.68 -9.17 0.44
N MET A 24 8.45 -9.41 -0.04
CA MET A 24 7.21 -9.36 0.76
C MET A 24 6.82 -10.71 1.35
N MET A 25 6.99 -11.83 0.62
CA MET A 25 6.60 -13.17 1.05
C MET A 25 7.24 -13.62 2.36
N PHE A 26 8.45 -13.18 2.64
CA PHE A 26 9.22 -13.59 3.83
C PHE A 26 9.00 -12.68 5.04
N ASN A 27 8.03 -11.76 4.98
CA ASN A 27 7.82 -10.79 6.07
C ASN A 27 7.11 -11.41 7.29
N GLU A 28 6.34 -12.47 7.14
CA GLU A 28 5.53 -13.05 8.23
C GLU A 28 6.09 -14.35 8.80
N ALA A 29 6.64 -15.24 7.99
CA ALA A 29 7.07 -16.57 8.41
C ALA A 29 8.59 -16.70 8.64
N TRP A 30 9.39 -15.96 7.88
CA TRP A 30 10.85 -15.96 7.94
C TRP A 30 11.32 -14.53 7.82
N MET A 31 11.48 -13.84 8.94
CA MET A 31 11.95 -12.45 8.95
C MET A 31 13.19 -12.28 8.08
N LEU A 32 12.99 -11.89 6.82
CA LEU A 32 14.09 -11.41 6.00
C LEU A 32 14.72 -10.22 6.71
N LEU A 33 16.01 -10.33 6.97
CA LEU A 33 16.77 -9.20 7.48
C LEU A 33 16.49 -7.98 6.60
N PRO A 34 16.30 -6.79 7.18
CA PRO A 34 15.99 -5.56 6.41
C PRO A 34 16.94 -5.37 5.22
N GLU A 35 18.24 -5.70 5.38
CA GLU A 35 19.25 -5.60 4.32
C GLU A 35 18.93 -6.50 3.12
N ARG A 36 18.44 -7.71 3.35
CA ARG A 36 18.05 -8.64 2.26
C ARG A 36 16.81 -8.16 1.55
N ARG A 37 15.83 -7.66 2.29
CA ARG A 37 14.61 -7.05 1.72
C ARG A 37 14.96 -5.85 0.84
N HIS A 38 15.83 -4.95 1.34
CA HIS A 38 16.32 -3.81 0.58
C HIS A 38 17.15 -4.24 -0.65
N ALA A 39 17.95 -5.28 -0.54
CA ALA A 39 18.73 -5.81 -1.67
C ALA A 39 17.81 -6.36 -2.79
N LEU A 40 16.73 -7.06 -2.45
CA LEU A 40 15.74 -7.53 -3.43
C LEU A 40 15.02 -6.34 -4.10
N ALA A 41 14.59 -5.36 -3.33
CA ALA A 41 13.96 -4.16 -3.87
C ALA A 41 14.93 -3.35 -4.77
N ALA A 42 16.21 -3.28 -4.41
CA ALA A 42 17.22 -2.66 -5.26
C ALA A 42 17.43 -3.41 -6.59
N ARG A 43 17.36 -4.75 -6.57
CA ARG A 43 17.37 -5.55 -7.80
C ARG A 43 16.16 -5.28 -8.67
N SER A 44 14.96 -5.12 -8.08
CA SER A 44 13.78 -4.71 -8.83
C SER A 44 14.01 -3.37 -9.53
N LEU A 45 14.50 -2.35 -8.81
CA LEU A 45 14.83 -1.04 -9.42
C LEU A 45 15.83 -1.17 -10.58
N SER A 46 16.94 -1.89 -10.38
CA SER A 46 17.95 -2.05 -11.44
C SER A 46 17.42 -2.83 -12.65
N THR A 47 16.48 -3.75 -12.42
CA THR A 47 15.80 -4.48 -13.51
C THR A 47 14.91 -3.51 -14.32
N LEU A 48 14.18 -2.61 -13.66
CA LEU A 48 13.35 -1.60 -14.33
C LEU A 48 14.17 -0.58 -15.15
N GLU A 49 15.44 -0.32 -14.79
CA GLU A 49 16.34 0.54 -15.58
C GLU A 49 16.66 -0.03 -16.98
N ARG A 50 16.38 -1.31 -17.21
CA ARG A 50 16.55 -1.96 -18.53
C ARG A 50 15.39 -1.65 -19.49
N LEU A 51 14.31 -1.03 -19.01
CA LEU A 51 13.22 -0.56 -19.85
C LEU A 51 13.68 0.63 -20.69
N SER A 52 13.16 0.72 -21.92
CA SER A 52 13.28 1.96 -22.71
C SER A 52 12.49 3.08 -22.04
N ASP A 53 12.86 4.34 -22.28
CA ASP A 53 12.21 5.52 -21.68
C ASP A 53 10.67 5.48 -21.81
N VAL A 54 10.15 5.14 -22.99
CA VAL A 54 8.70 5.04 -23.24
C VAL A 54 8.03 3.96 -22.39
N ALA A 55 8.69 2.85 -22.16
CA ALA A 55 8.14 1.76 -21.33
C ALA A 55 8.35 1.99 -19.83
N ALA A 56 9.35 2.81 -19.46
CA ALA A 56 9.62 3.15 -18.08
C ALA A 56 8.55 4.06 -17.45
N ASP A 57 7.83 4.83 -18.29
CA ASP A 57 6.78 5.75 -17.87
C ASP A 57 5.36 5.13 -17.91
N GLU A 58 5.23 3.83 -18.15
CA GLU A 58 3.94 3.16 -18.06
C GLU A 58 3.52 2.93 -16.58
N ALA A 59 2.20 2.88 -16.35
CA ALA A 59 1.64 2.78 -14.98
C ALA A 59 2.24 1.62 -14.18
N GLU A 60 2.37 0.43 -14.80
CA GLU A 60 2.92 -0.76 -14.15
C GLU A 60 4.39 -0.59 -13.76
N ALA A 61 5.23 -0.04 -14.65
CA ALA A 61 6.63 0.21 -14.37
C ALA A 61 6.82 1.26 -13.25
N LEU A 62 6.01 2.31 -13.27
CA LEU A 62 6.01 3.37 -12.25
C LEU A 62 5.51 2.82 -10.90
N PHE A 63 4.49 1.98 -10.90
CA PHE A 63 4.00 1.32 -9.69
C PHE A 63 5.08 0.42 -9.07
N LEU A 64 5.70 -0.46 -9.85
CA LEU A 64 6.78 -1.33 -9.39
C LEU A 64 7.99 -0.52 -8.86
N ARG A 65 8.34 0.60 -9.53
CA ARG A 65 9.37 1.52 -9.04
C ARG A 65 8.99 2.12 -7.68
N GLY A 66 7.75 2.56 -7.52
CA GLY A 66 7.22 3.07 -6.27
C GLY A 66 7.24 2.01 -5.16
N GLN A 67 6.83 0.78 -5.47
CA GLN A 67 6.86 -0.35 -4.53
C GLN A 67 8.29 -0.69 -4.09
N ALA A 68 9.25 -0.72 -5.02
CA ALA A 68 10.65 -0.97 -4.70
C ALA A 68 11.22 0.10 -3.76
N LEU A 69 10.97 1.37 -4.06
CA LEU A 69 11.40 2.49 -3.22
C LEU A 69 10.74 2.43 -1.83
N ARG A 70 9.44 2.11 -1.76
CA ARG A 70 8.71 1.91 -0.50
C ARG A 70 9.32 0.78 0.33
N THR A 71 9.65 -0.34 -0.30
CA THR A 71 10.27 -1.51 0.33
C THR A 71 11.67 -1.20 0.88
N MET A 72 12.36 -0.23 0.30
CA MET A 72 13.65 0.31 0.75
C MET A 72 13.51 1.46 1.77
N ASP A 73 12.33 1.71 2.31
CA ASP A 73 12.01 2.83 3.21
C ASP A 73 12.28 4.24 2.61
N ARG A 74 12.44 4.34 1.28
CA ARG A 74 12.64 5.60 0.52
C ARG A 74 11.31 6.24 0.17
N PHE A 75 10.45 6.45 1.19
CA PHE A 75 9.05 6.85 1.00
C PHE A 75 8.87 8.16 0.23
N ARG A 76 9.75 9.16 0.45
CA ARG A 76 9.66 10.44 -0.26
C ARG A 76 9.89 10.28 -1.77
N GLU A 77 10.84 9.43 -2.14
CA GLU A 77 11.17 9.17 -3.54
C GLU A 77 10.10 8.30 -4.23
N ALA A 78 9.41 7.45 -3.48
CA ALA A 78 8.31 6.65 -3.99
C ALA A 78 7.08 7.50 -4.39
N LEU A 79 6.90 8.71 -3.84
CA LEU A 79 5.72 9.53 -4.11
C LEU A 79 5.58 9.90 -5.59
N ALA A 80 6.64 10.36 -6.23
CA ALA A 80 6.56 10.83 -7.61
C ALA A 80 6.14 9.73 -8.60
N PRO A 81 6.80 8.55 -8.64
CA PRO A 81 6.37 7.48 -9.53
C PRO A 81 4.96 6.97 -9.20
N LEU A 82 4.56 6.88 -7.92
CA LEU A 82 3.21 6.44 -7.57
C LEU A 82 2.13 7.45 -7.97
N GLN A 83 2.39 8.76 -7.85
CA GLN A 83 1.47 9.80 -8.32
C GLN A 83 1.26 9.73 -9.84
N LEU A 84 2.33 9.51 -10.61
CA LEU A 84 2.22 9.32 -12.05
C LEU A 84 1.47 8.03 -12.39
N ALA A 85 1.74 6.95 -11.66
CA ALA A 85 1.04 5.68 -11.86
C ALA A 85 -0.48 5.81 -11.66
N VAL A 86 -0.93 6.53 -10.60
CA VAL A 86 -2.37 6.83 -10.39
C VAL A 86 -2.98 7.61 -11.56
N GLN A 87 -2.25 8.57 -12.14
CA GLN A 87 -2.76 9.34 -13.27
C GLN A 87 -2.94 8.48 -14.53
N LEU A 88 -2.07 7.49 -14.72
CA LEU A 88 -2.09 6.59 -15.89
C LEU A 88 -3.07 5.43 -15.71
N ASP A 89 -3.22 4.92 -14.49
CA ASP A 89 -4.15 3.84 -14.15
C ASP A 89 -4.96 4.19 -12.88
N PRO A 90 -5.95 5.08 -12.99
CA PRO A 90 -6.76 5.54 -11.87
C PRO A 90 -7.74 4.47 -11.33
N LYS A 91 -7.78 3.28 -11.92
CA LYS A 91 -8.63 2.18 -11.46
C LYS A 91 -7.87 1.16 -10.60
N ASN A 92 -6.58 1.26 -10.52
CA ASN A 92 -5.76 0.33 -9.76
C ASN A 92 -5.66 0.76 -8.29
N VAL A 93 -6.43 0.09 -7.44
CA VAL A 93 -6.52 0.38 -6.00
C VAL A 93 -5.18 0.17 -5.29
N ASP A 94 -4.34 -0.76 -5.74
CA ASP A 94 -3.04 -1.04 -5.11
C ASP A 94 -2.08 0.14 -5.21
N ILE A 95 -2.18 0.93 -6.29
CA ILE A 95 -1.38 2.15 -6.45
C ILE A 95 -1.76 3.18 -5.37
N TYR A 96 -3.05 3.36 -5.12
CA TYR A 96 -3.54 4.26 -4.07
C TYR A 96 -3.13 3.80 -2.67
N LEU A 97 -3.19 2.50 -2.40
CA LEU A 97 -2.73 1.92 -1.13
C LEU A 97 -1.24 2.20 -0.90
N ALA A 98 -0.42 1.98 -1.92
CA ALA A 98 1.01 2.26 -1.86
C ALA A 98 1.30 3.75 -1.66
N LEU A 99 0.59 4.62 -2.39
CA LEU A 99 0.72 6.06 -2.30
C LEU A 99 0.29 6.58 -0.92
N ALA A 100 -0.86 6.12 -0.42
CA ALA A 100 -1.38 6.49 0.90
C ALA A 100 -0.40 6.08 2.03
N TRP A 101 0.18 4.90 1.94
CA TRP A 101 1.22 4.46 2.87
C TRP A 101 2.44 5.41 2.85
N CYS A 102 2.94 5.76 1.66
CA CYS A 102 4.07 6.68 1.52
C CYS A 102 3.75 8.07 2.06
N TYR A 103 2.53 8.59 1.83
CA TYR A 103 2.08 9.84 2.43
C TYR A 103 2.03 9.77 3.95
N LYS A 104 1.49 8.69 4.55
CA LYS A 104 1.50 8.49 6.00
C LYS A 104 2.94 8.52 6.54
N ARG A 105 3.85 7.74 5.94
CA ARG A 105 5.25 7.64 6.38
C ARG A 105 6.05 8.93 6.22
N THR A 106 5.59 9.84 5.36
CA THR A 106 6.21 11.17 5.18
C THR A 106 5.50 12.29 5.94
N GLY A 107 4.56 11.95 6.83
CA GLY A 107 3.83 12.91 7.68
C GLY A 107 2.71 13.67 6.96
N GLN A 108 2.33 13.27 5.75
CA GLN A 108 1.30 13.91 4.93
C GLN A 108 -0.07 13.20 5.12
N LEU A 109 -0.50 13.03 6.39
CA LEU A 109 -1.67 12.22 6.75
C LEU A 109 -2.96 12.63 6.01
N LYS A 110 -3.16 13.94 5.76
CA LYS A 110 -4.32 14.42 5.01
C LYS A 110 -4.34 13.84 3.59
N LYS A 111 -3.21 13.89 2.88
CA LYS A 111 -3.10 13.32 1.53
C LYS A 111 -3.23 11.80 1.53
N ALA A 112 -2.77 11.13 2.59
CA ALA A 112 -2.96 9.68 2.74
C ALA A 112 -4.44 9.31 2.83
N ILE A 113 -5.24 10.08 3.58
CA ILE A 113 -6.69 9.89 3.69
C ILE A 113 -7.37 10.19 2.35
N GLU A 114 -7.07 11.32 1.72
CA GLU A 114 -7.61 11.71 0.40
C GLU A 114 -7.37 10.60 -0.64
N SER A 115 -6.15 10.06 -0.70
CA SER A 115 -5.79 8.98 -1.61
C SER A 115 -6.63 7.70 -1.39
N LEU A 116 -6.90 7.32 -0.14
CA LEU A 116 -7.76 6.17 0.16
C LEU A 116 -9.25 6.46 -0.10
N GLU A 117 -9.70 7.69 0.10
CA GLU A 117 -11.07 8.09 -0.22
C GLU A 117 -11.31 8.07 -1.75
N GLU A 118 -10.30 8.45 -2.56
CA GLU A 118 -10.35 8.29 -4.02
C GLU A 118 -10.42 6.81 -4.41
N ALA A 119 -9.60 5.96 -3.79
CA ALA A 119 -9.63 4.51 -4.01
C ALA A 119 -10.98 3.87 -3.68
N LEU A 120 -11.68 4.34 -2.63
CA LEU A 120 -13.04 3.91 -2.31
C LEU A 120 -14.05 4.28 -3.40
N GLY A 121 -13.82 5.33 -4.17
CA GLY A 121 -14.60 5.66 -5.35
C GLY A 121 -14.48 4.62 -6.46
N VAL A 122 -13.35 3.91 -6.52
CA VAL A 122 -13.08 2.83 -7.48
C VAL A 122 -13.64 1.50 -6.97
N GLU A 123 -13.34 1.15 -5.71
CA GLU A 123 -13.74 -0.13 -5.11
C GLU A 123 -14.34 0.06 -3.70
N PRO A 124 -15.63 0.42 -3.61
CA PRO A 124 -16.29 0.71 -2.34
C PRO A 124 -16.37 -0.47 -1.37
N SER A 125 -16.27 -1.69 -1.86
CA SER A 125 -16.34 -2.93 -1.07
C SER A 125 -14.99 -3.50 -0.64
N ALA A 126 -13.88 -2.82 -0.94
CA ALA A 126 -12.56 -3.27 -0.53
C ALA A 126 -12.35 -3.05 0.99
N ALA A 127 -12.40 -4.13 1.77
CA ALA A 127 -12.26 -4.08 3.23
C ALA A 127 -10.94 -3.42 3.66
N ILE A 128 -9.85 -3.66 2.91
CA ILE A 128 -8.53 -3.08 3.18
C ILE A 128 -8.54 -1.55 3.14
N LEU A 129 -9.31 -0.92 2.26
CA LEU A 129 -9.42 0.53 2.18
C LEU A 129 -10.11 1.10 3.41
N HIS A 130 -11.21 0.47 3.84
CA HIS A 130 -11.92 0.85 5.06
C HIS A 130 -11.05 0.68 6.29
N TYR A 131 -10.28 -0.41 6.39
CA TYR A 131 -9.37 -0.65 7.50
C TYR A 131 -8.27 0.42 7.57
N ASN A 132 -7.60 0.71 6.45
CA ASN A 132 -6.57 1.74 6.41
C ASN A 132 -7.13 3.14 6.70
N LEU A 133 -8.34 3.47 6.21
CA LEU A 133 -9.01 4.72 6.56
C LEU A 133 -9.33 4.80 8.05
N ALA A 134 -9.73 3.68 8.68
CA ALA A 134 -9.94 3.65 10.12
C ALA A 134 -8.65 3.97 10.88
N CYS A 135 -7.52 3.38 10.50
CA CYS A 135 -6.20 3.66 11.04
C CYS A 135 -5.84 5.14 10.89
N TYR A 136 -5.96 5.69 9.68
CA TYR A 136 -5.55 7.06 9.40
C TYR A 136 -6.45 8.10 10.06
N TRP A 137 -7.77 7.84 10.16
CA TRP A 137 -8.67 8.70 10.94
C TRP A 137 -8.42 8.63 12.45
N SER A 138 -7.92 7.48 12.97
CA SER A 138 -7.45 7.37 14.35
C SER A 138 -6.24 8.28 14.59
N LEU A 139 -5.22 8.21 13.73
CA LEU A 139 -4.06 9.08 13.78
C LEU A 139 -4.44 10.57 13.64
N ALA A 140 -5.44 10.88 12.84
CA ALA A 140 -6.03 12.22 12.71
C ALA A 140 -6.89 12.63 13.94
N LYS A 141 -6.97 11.77 14.98
CA LYS A 141 -7.77 11.96 16.20
C LYS A 141 -9.28 12.13 15.96
N ASN A 142 -9.77 11.69 14.82
CA ASN A 142 -11.20 11.67 14.51
C ASN A 142 -11.82 10.31 14.87
N LYS A 143 -12.09 10.12 16.15
CA LYS A 143 -12.64 8.88 16.72
C LYS A 143 -13.90 8.39 15.99
N ARG A 144 -14.81 9.33 15.64
CA ARG A 144 -16.09 8.98 14.99
C ARG A 144 -15.84 8.33 13.62
N LYS A 145 -15.05 8.99 12.77
CA LYS A 145 -14.75 8.44 11.43
C LYS A 145 -13.96 7.15 11.53
N SER A 146 -12.96 7.07 12.41
CA SER A 146 -12.18 5.85 12.62
C SER A 146 -13.06 4.66 12.97
N ILE A 147 -13.95 4.78 13.96
CA ILE A 147 -14.85 3.71 14.37
C ILE A 147 -15.84 3.35 13.24
N GLN A 148 -16.36 4.34 12.51
CA GLN A 148 -17.25 4.12 11.38
C GLN A 148 -16.57 3.26 10.29
N PHE A 149 -15.36 3.64 9.87
CA PHE A 149 -14.60 2.91 8.86
C PHE A 149 -14.17 1.53 9.35
N LEU A 150 -13.75 1.39 10.62
CA LEU A 150 -13.42 0.09 11.20
C LEU A 150 -14.65 -0.84 11.22
N SER A 151 -15.81 -0.33 11.62
CA SER A 151 -17.05 -1.11 11.58
C SER A 151 -17.38 -1.60 10.16
N GLN A 152 -17.12 -0.78 9.15
CA GLN A 152 -17.35 -1.17 7.77
C GLN A 152 -16.33 -2.22 7.29
N ALA A 153 -15.05 -2.06 7.65
CA ALA A 153 -14.02 -3.04 7.34
C ALA A 153 -14.37 -4.43 7.89
N LEU A 154 -14.78 -4.50 9.17
CA LEU A 154 -15.15 -5.75 9.83
C LEU A 154 -16.43 -6.39 9.29
N LYS A 155 -17.36 -5.60 8.74
CA LYS A 155 -18.55 -6.13 8.05
C LYS A 155 -18.20 -6.75 6.69
N LEU A 156 -17.19 -6.19 6.01
CA LEU A 156 -16.74 -6.67 4.71
C LEU A 156 -15.81 -7.87 4.84
N ASP A 157 -14.94 -7.86 5.84
CA ASP A 157 -14.02 -8.96 6.15
C ASP A 157 -13.70 -8.97 7.66
N GLU A 158 -14.25 -9.95 8.37
CA GLU A 158 -14.07 -10.10 9.82
C GLU A 158 -12.62 -10.44 10.22
N ASN A 159 -11.82 -10.96 9.32
CA ASN A 159 -10.42 -11.30 9.59
C ASN A 159 -9.58 -10.08 10.03
N TYR A 160 -9.96 -8.87 9.65
CA TYR A 160 -9.30 -7.65 10.14
C TYR A 160 -9.36 -7.49 11.65
N ARG A 161 -10.27 -8.18 12.36
CA ARG A 161 -10.39 -8.13 13.81
C ARG A 161 -9.08 -8.56 14.50
N HIS A 162 -8.41 -9.57 13.97
CA HIS A 162 -7.15 -10.07 14.55
C HIS A 162 -5.99 -9.07 14.48
N LEU A 163 -6.09 -8.06 13.63
CA LEU A 163 -5.07 -7.04 13.45
C LEU A 163 -5.25 -5.85 14.42
N ILE A 164 -6.46 -5.66 14.98
CA ILE A 164 -6.80 -4.45 15.75
C ILE A 164 -5.92 -4.30 16.99
N ASP A 165 -5.68 -5.38 17.72
CA ASP A 165 -4.96 -5.34 18.99
C ASP A 165 -3.49 -4.97 18.83
N THR A 166 -2.89 -5.36 17.71
CA THR A 166 -1.47 -5.13 17.40
C THR A 166 -1.21 -3.90 16.53
N GLU A 167 -2.28 -3.27 16.00
CA GLU A 167 -2.14 -2.09 15.13
C GLU A 167 -1.91 -0.81 15.94
N PRO A 168 -0.70 -0.22 15.89
CA PRO A 168 -0.37 0.97 16.69
C PRO A 168 -1.13 2.23 16.23
N ASP A 169 -1.62 2.26 15.00
CA ASP A 169 -2.37 3.40 14.48
C ASP A 169 -3.69 3.63 15.25
N PHE A 170 -4.19 2.61 15.98
CA PHE A 170 -5.36 2.73 16.85
C PHE A 170 -5.07 3.20 18.28
N ASP A 171 -3.81 3.36 18.68
CA ASP A 171 -3.46 3.82 20.04
C ASP A 171 -4.17 5.10 20.47
N PRO A 172 -4.38 6.11 19.59
CA PRO A 172 -5.10 7.33 19.96
C PRO A 172 -6.57 7.12 20.38
N ILE A 173 -7.17 5.97 20.05
CA ILE A 173 -8.59 5.70 20.31
C ILE A 173 -8.85 4.42 21.11
N ARG A 174 -7.81 3.68 21.52
CA ARG A 174 -7.95 2.39 22.26
C ARG A 174 -8.82 2.49 23.51
N ASP A 175 -8.85 3.65 24.15
CA ASP A 175 -9.63 3.87 25.36
C ASP A 175 -11.10 4.25 25.10
N ASP A 176 -11.50 4.47 23.84
CA ASP A 176 -12.89 4.77 23.51
C ASP A 176 -13.77 3.50 23.73
N PRO A 177 -14.85 3.58 24.54
CA PRO A 177 -15.70 2.41 24.81
C PRO A 177 -16.31 1.79 23.54
N ARG A 178 -16.64 2.62 22.53
CA ARG A 178 -17.21 2.13 21.25
C ARG A 178 -16.16 1.38 20.43
N PHE A 179 -14.88 1.83 20.48
CA PHE A 179 -13.78 1.12 19.84
C PHE A 179 -13.56 -0.23 20.52
N ARG A 180 -13.51 -0.28 21.87
CA ARG A 180 -13.37 -1.53 22.62
C ARG A 180 -14.49 -2.52 22.34
N ALA A 181 -15.74 -2.05 22.27
CA ALA A 181 -16.88 -2.90 21.94
C ALA A 181 -16.78 -3.49 20.51
N LEU A 182 -16.20 -2.75 19.58
CA LEU A 182 -16.00 -3.19 18.20
C LEU A 182 -14.80 -4.16 18.06
N ALA A 183 -13.75 -3.93 18.84
CA ALA A 183 -12.54 -4.77 18.84
C ALA A 183 -12.77 -6.09 19.58
N ALA A 184 -13.66 -6.13 20.59
CA ALA A 184 -13.91 -7.32 21.37
C ALA A 184 -14.35 -8.48 20.47
N VAL A 185 -13.70 -9.62 20.63
CA VAL A 185 -14.12 -10.89 20.01
C VAL A 185 -15.42 -11.32 20.70
N ILE A 186 -16.49 -11.45 19.93
CA ILE A 186 -17.70 -12.12 20.41
C ILE A 186 -17.34 -13.62 20.42
N VAL A 187 -17.03 -14.12 21.60
CA VAL A 187 -16.83 -15.56 21.85
C VAL A 187 -18.19 -16.25 21.86
#